data_76efba2cfcaa03ca414388ee91d7c0f5
#
_entry.id   76efba2cfcaa03ca414388ee91d7c0f5
#
_cell.length_a   1.000
_cell.length_b   1.000
_cell.length_c   1.000
_cell.angle_alpha   90.00
_cell.angle_beta   90.00
_cell.angle_gamma   90.00
#
_symmetry.space_group_name_H-M   'P 1'
#
loop_
_entity.id
_entity.type
_entity.pdbx_description
1 polymer ?
#
loop_
_entity_poly.entity_id
_entity_poly.type
_entity_poly.pdbx_seq_one_letter_code
_entity_poly.pdbx_strand_id
1 'polypeptide(L)'
;HPEQAARFRVSLGGGILLYGPPGTGKTMLARAVAGEIDAPFFTVSPADILSRWVGDAEKNIDKLFRAARKHRLAVIFIDEIEAMLPRRDAVESPVMQRLVPQMLAELEGIDKDRQHPLLFVGATNKPWALDEAVLRPGRFDDRVYVPLPDEAARRALLAMHLQKLPVDPAVDFQWLVDRTAGYSGADIVGLVRTVSASVFRRAIQRDDEQWIEASDFEAGFAVCLPSVLPASLEKYARFARGEEV
;
A
#
# COMPACT_ATOMS: atom_id res chain seq x y z
N HIS A 1 -13.90 4.61 21.45
CA HIS A 1 -14.44 4.17 22.75
C HIS A 1 -13.31 3.84 23.75
N PRO A 2 -12.47 4.83 24.19
CA PRO A 2 -11.30 4.56 25.02
C PRO A 2 -11.65 3.92 26.38
N GLU A 3 -12.75 4.35 26.99
CA GLU A 3 -13.22 3.82 28.29
C GLU A 3 -13.60 2.33 28.18
N GLN A 4 -14.24 1.93 27.07
CA GLN A 4 -14.59 0.54 26.84
C GLN A 4 -13.33 -0.30 26.58
N ALA A 5 -12.39 0.22 25.76
CA ALA A 5 -11.11 -0.45 25.51
C ALA A 5 -10.35 -0.67 26.84
N ALA A 6 -10.29 0.34 27.70
CA ALA A 6 -9.67 0.22 29.03
C ALA A 6 -10.34 -0.86 29.90
N ARG A 7 -11.67 -0.92 29.88
CA ARG A 7 -12.46 -1.91 30.63
C ARG A 7 -12.16 -3.34 30.18
N PHE A 8 -12.01 -3.56 28.88
CA PHE A 8 -11.73 -4.87 28.31
C PHE A 8 -10.23 -5.16 28.16
N ARG A 9 -9.37 -4.24 28.60
CA ARG A 9 -7.91 -4.30 28.43
C ARG A 9 -7.47 -4.45 26.97
N VAL A 10 -8.24 -3.90 26.03
CA VAL A 10 -7.91 -3.86 24.62
C VAL A 10 -6.95 -2.72 24.37
N SER A 11 -5.88 -2.96 23.61
CA SER A 11 -4.99 -1.89 23.17
C SER A 11 -5.73 -0.94 22.20
N LEU A 12 -5.45 0.36 22.31
CA LEU A 12 -5.95 1.37 21.37
C LEU A 12 -4.97 1.62 20.22
N GLY A 13 -3.76 1.12 20.35
CA GLY A 13 -2.72 1.13 19.33
C GLY A 13 -2.39 -0.28 18.86
N GLY A 14 -1.49 -0.40 17.93
CA GLY A 14 -1.01 -1.70 17.44
C GLY A 14 -0.35 -1.62 16.09
N GLY A 15 0.17 -2.75 15.63
CA GLY A 15 0.76 -2.90 14.31
C GLY A 15 -0.19 -3.61 13.34
N ILE A 16 -0.41 -2.99 12.18
CA ILE A 16 -1.15 -3.59 11.06
C ILE A 16 -0.19 -3.78 9.88
N LEU A 17 -0.10 -4.99 9.36
CA LEU A 17 0.62 -5.28 8.14
C LEU A 17 -0.36 -5.38 6.97
N LEU A 18 -0.29 -4.42 6.04
CA LEU A 18 -0.97 -4.49 4.76
C LEU A 18 -0.07 -5.23 3.77
N TYR A 19 -0.51 -6.35 3.24
CA TYR A 19 0.28 -7.10 2.28
C TYR A 19 -0.54 -7.50 1.05
N GLY A 20 0.11 -7.66 -0.09
CA GLY A 20 -0.57 -8.03 -1.32
C GLY A 20 0.16 -7.51 -2.56
N PRO A 21 -0.37 -7.77 -3.76
CA PRO A 21 0.25 -7.38 -5.01
C PRO A 21 0.51 -5.87 -5.11
N PRO A 22 1.50 -5.44 -5.91
CA PRO A 22 1.72 -4.02 -6.16
C PRO A 22 0.52 -3.38 -6.85
N GLY A 23 0.33 -2.08 -6.62
CA GLY A 23 -0.74 -1.31 -7.28
C GLY A 23 -2.16 -1.58 -6.77
N THR A 24 -2.34 -2.29 -5.65
CA THR A 24 -3.67 -2.59 -5.07
C THR A 24 -4.19 -1.50 -4.12
N GLY A 25 -3.44 -0.42 -3.89
CA GLY A 25 -3.90 0.73 -3.11
C GLY A 25 -3.62 0.65 -1.61
N LYS A 26 -2.66 -0.16 -1.15
CA LYS A 26 -2.28 -0.29 0.28
C LYS A 26 -2.02 1.07 0.95
N THR A 27 -1.26 1.94 0.31
CA THR A 27 -0.97 3.29 0.80
C THR A 27 -2.23 4.16 0.89
N MET A 28 -3.14 4.04 -0.08
CA MET A 28 -4.42 4.77 -0.08
C MET A 28 -5.33 4.28 1.06
N LEU A 29 -5.37 2.96 1.29
CA LEU A 29 -6.12 2.37 2.39
C LEU A 29 -5.64 2.89 3.74
N ALA A 30 -4.32 2.91 3.98
CA ALA A 30 -3.75 3.45 5.21
C ALA A 30 -4.10 4.93 5.43
N ARG A 31 -4.06 5.75 4.37
CA ARG A 31 -4.48 7.15 4.44
C ARG A 31 -5.97 7.31 4.74
N ALA A 32 -6.82 6.48 4.12
CA ALA A 32 -8.25 6.51 4.36
C ALA A 32 -8.58 6.17 5.82
N VAL A 33 -7.90 5.17 6.40
CA VAL A 33 -8.04 4.82 7.84
C VAL A 33 -7.65 6.01 8.71
N ALA A 34 -6.51 6.66 8.46
CA ALA A 34 -6.08 7.82 9.24
C ALA A 34 -7.08 8.98 9.14
N GLY A 35 -7.63 9.24 7.96
CA GLY A 35 -8.68 10.25 7.76
C GLY A 35 -9.98 9.93 8.52
N GLU A 36 -10.39 8.66 8.54
CA GLU A 36 -11.62 8.23 9.24
C GLU A 36 -11.53 8.40 10.76
N ILE A 37 -10.34 8.20 11.33
CA ILE A 37 -10.11 8.35 12.77
C ILE A 37 -9.59 9.74 13.16
N ASP A 38 -9.53 10.68 12.21
CA ASP A 38 -9.02 12.06 12.39
C ASP A 38 -7.63 12.10 13.09
N ALA A 39 -6.72 11.24 12.64
CA ALA A 39 -5.38 11.11 13.19
C ALA A 39 -4.31 11.66 12.23
N PRO A 40 -3.29 12.38 12.75
CA PRO A 40 -2.12 12.74 11.96
C PRO A 40 -1.48 11.53 11.30
N PHE A 41 -1.17 11.65 10.00
CA PHE A 41 -0.60 10.60 9.18
C PHE A 41 0.87 10.90 8.87
N PHE A 42 1.77 10.14 9.47
CA PHE A 42 3.20 10.21 9.24
C PHE A 42 3.58 9.16 8.20
N THR A 43 3.93 9.60 7.01
CA THR A 43 4.45 8.70 5.97
C THR A 43 5.95 8.82 5.87
N VAL A 44 6.64 7.70 5.86
CA VAL A 44 8.09 7.64 5.77
C VAL A 44 8.47 6.54 4.79
N SER A 45 9.40 6.83 3.90
CA SER A 45 10.00 5.82 3.05
C SER A 45 11.26 5.22 3.69
N PRO A 46 11.65 3.99 3.35
CA PRO A 46 12.93 3.44 3.78
C PRO A 46 14.12 4.35 3.45
N ALA A 47 14.06 5.05 2.32
CA ALA A 47 15.11 5.99 1.90
C ALA A 47 15.25 7.19 2.84
N ASP A 48 14.15 7.67 3.43
CA ASP A 48 14.17 8.78 4.39
C ASP A 48 14.86 8.42 5.70
N ILE A 49 14.76 7.15 6.08
CA ILE A 49 15.36 6.63 7.32
C ILE A 49 16.80 6.18 7.09
N LEU A 50 17.04 5.46 5.99
CA LEU A 50 18.35 4.90 5.63
C LEU A 50 19.26 5.97 4.99
N SER A 51 19.41 7.14 5.62
CA SER A 51 20.27 8.20 5.10
C SER A 51 21.73 7.73 4.95
N ARG A 52 22.49 8.40 4.07
CA ARG A 52 23.88 8.05 3.74
C ARG A 52 24.87 8.13 4.92
N TRP A 53 24.47 8.69 6.06
CA TRP A 53 25.34 8.92 7.20
C TRP A 53 25.12 7.86 8.28
N VAL A 54 26.19 7.21 8.68
CA VAL A 54 26.20 6.18 9.73
C VAL A 54 25.72 6.80 11.06
N GLY A 55 24.69 6.20 11.68
CA GLY A 55 24.13 6.64 12.97
C GLY A 55 22.95 7.62 12.88
N ASP A 56 22.55 8.04 11.68
CA ASP A 56 21.38 8.91 11.54
C ASP A 56 20.07 8.12 11.39
N ALA A 57 20.14 6.87 10.92
CA ALA A 57 18.97 6.03 10.75
C ALA A 57 18.25 5.76 12.08
N GLU A 58 18.99 5.40 13.11
CA GLU A 58 18.45 5.17 14.46
C GLU A 58 17.84 6.45 15.05
N LYS A 59 18.51 7.61 14.86
CA LYS A 59 17.99 8.92 15.30
C LYS A 59 16.73 9.32 14.54
N ASN A 60 16.64 8.98 13.26
CA ASN A 60 15.46 9.30 12.44
C ASN A 60 14.24 8.50 12.88
N ILE A 61 14.41 7.22 13.22
CA ILE A 61 13.35 6.40 13.82
C ILE A 61 12.89 7.02 15.15
N ASP A 62 13.81 7.28 16.06
CA ASP A 62 13.48 7.87 17.37
C ASP A 62 12.74 9.22 17.21
N LYS A 63 13.19 10.09 16.30
CA LYS A 63 12.50 11.36 15.99
C LYS A 63 11.07 11.12 15.46
N LEU A 64 10.88 10.15 14.58
CA LEU A 64 9.58 9.81 14.01
C LEU A 64 8.60 9.39 15.12
N PHE A 65 8.99 8.40 15.93
CA PHE A 65 8.13 7.91 17.02
C PHE A 65 7.87 8.98 18.08
N ARG A 66 8.88 9.77 18.46
CA ARG A 66 8.69 10.92 19.37
C ARG A 66 7.76 11.99 18.79
N ALA A 67 7.83 12.26 17.49
CA ALA A 67 6.92 13.20 16.86
C ALA A 67 5.47 12.69 16.87
N ALA A 68 5.27 11.43 16.55
CA ALA A 68 3.96 10.82 16.56
C ALA A 68 3.33 10.76 17.96
N ARG A 69 4.11 10.41 18.99
CA ARG A 69 3.68 10.38 20.41
C ARG A 69 3.33 11.75 21.03
N LYS A 70 3.54 12.87 20.32
CA LYS A 70 3.05 14.20 20.74
C LYS A 70 1.55 14.38 20.50
N HIS A 71 0.94 13.50 19.72
CA HIS A 71 -0.48 13.55 19.37
C HIS A 71 -1.26 12.56 20.24
N ARG A 72 -2.54 12.87 20.46
CA ARG A 72 -3.46 11.99 21.21
C ARG A 72 -3.65 10.63 20.56
N LEU A 73 -3.57 10.58 19.24
CA LEU A 73 -3.57 9.40 18.39
C LEU A 73 -2.79 9.77 17.14
N ALA A 74 -1.99 8.88 16.63
CA ALA A 74 -1.29 9.09 15.35
C ALA A 74 -1.16 7.80 14.57
N VAL A 75 -1.04 7.92 13.24
CA VAL A 75 -0.76 6.81 12.34
C VAL A 75 0.63 6.99 11.76
N ILE A 76 1.51 6.01 11.95
CA ILE A 76 2.78 5.92 11.25
C ILE A 76 2.62 4.89 10.13
N PHE A 77 2.91 5.30 8.90
CA PHE A 77 2.86 4.44 7.73
C PHE A 77 4.24 4.31 7.10
N ILE A 78 4.69 3.08 6.88
CA ILE A 78 5.92 2.78 6.15
C ILE A 78 5.58 1.87 4.97
N ASP A 79 5.84 2.34 3.76
CA ASP A 79 5.75 1.51 2.56
C ASP A 79 7.03 0.70 2.36
N GLU A 80 6.93 -0.41 1.65
CA GLU A 80 8.06 -1.31 1.38
C GLU A 80 8.82 -1.67 2.67
N ILE A 81 8.06 -2.01 3.73
CA ILE A 81 8.62 -2.24 5.08
C ILE A 81 9.65 -3.37 5.11
N GLU A 82 9.63 -4.28 4.15
CA GLU A 82 10.65 -5.32 3.97
C GLU A 82 12.06 -4.75 3.74
N ALA A 83 12.17 -3.52 3.24
CA ALA A 83 13.46 -2.85 3.11
C ALA A 83 14.05 -2.41 4.45
N MET A 84 13.20 -2.25 5.48
CA MET A 84 13.62 -1.88 6.83
C MET A 84 13.67 -3.04 7.80
N LEU A 85 12.88 -4.08 7.57
CA LEU A 85 12.74 -5.27 8.42
C LEU A 85 12.94 -6.54 7.58
N PRO A 86 14.08 -6.67 6.85
CA PRO A 86 14.37 -7.84 6.03
C PRO A 86 14.63 -9.07 6.89
N ARG A 87 14.51 -10.25 6.30
CA ARG A 87 14.91 -11.52 6.92
C ARG A 87 16.39 -11.45 7.37
N ARG A 88 16.72 -12.11 8.47
CA ARG A 88 18.06 -12.05 9.08
C ARG A 88 19.15 -12.61 8.18
N ASP A 89 18.82 -13.61 7.36
CA ASP A 89 19.73 -14.21 6.37
C ASP A 89 20.07 -13.26 5.21
N ALA A 90 19.27 -12.21 5.01
CA ALA A 90 19.47 -11.18 3.99
C ALA A 90 20.17 -9.91 4.54
N VAL A 91 20.50 -9.86 5.83
CA VAL A 91 21.07 -8.66 6.48
C VAL A 91 22.61 -8.70 6.45
N GLU A 92 23.20 -8.06 5.45
CA GLU A 92 24.66 -7.88 5.35
C GLU A 92 25.14 -6.52 5.94
N SER A 93 24.25 -5.52 5.99
CA SER A 93 24.63 -4.16 6.39
C SER A 93 24.72 -4.01 7.92
N PRO A 94 25.84 -3.47 8.47
CA PRO A 94 25.95 -3.14 9.90
C PRO A 94 24.90 -2.13 10.39
N VAL A 95 24.38 -1.27 9.52
CA VAL A 95 23.29 -0.33 9.84
C VAL A 95 22.00 -1.11 10.09
N MET A 96 21.65 -2.06 9.23
CA MET A 96 20.45 -2.87 9.37
C MET A 96 20.49 -3.78 10.61
N GLN A 97 21.67 -4.29 10.99
CA GLN A 97 21.84 -5.09 12.21
C GLN A 97 21.48 -4.33 13.49
N ARG A 98 21.56 -2.98 13.49
CA ARG A 98 21.14 -2.12 14.61
C ARG A 98 19.73 -1.59 14.45
N LEU A 99 19.34 -1.26 13.22
CA LEU A 99 18.05 -0.68 12.90
C LEU A 99 16.89 -1.66 13.16
N VAL A 100 17.04 -2.92 12.73
CA VAL A 100 15.98 -3.94 12.88
C VAL A 100 15.62 -4.16 14.37
N PRO A 101 16.55 -4.39 15.30
CA PRO A 101 16.22 -4.49 16.71
C PRO A 101 15.53 -3.25 17.29
N GLN A 102 15.96 -2.06 16.88
CA GLN A 102 15.36 -0.82 17.34
C GLN A 102 13.91 -0.69 16.85
N MET A 103 13.65 -0.95 15.57
CA MET A 103 12.29 -0.94 15.03
C MET A 103 11.38 -1.96 15.74
N LEU A 104 11.90 -3.16 16.00
CA LEU A 104 11.14 -4.18 16.74
C LEU A 104 10.83 -3.73 18.17
N ALA A 105 11.76 -3.04 18.85
CA ALA A 105 11.53 -2.49 20.19
C ALA A 105 10.49 -1.37 20.19
N GLU A 106 10.51 -0.49 19.18
CA GLU A 106 9.48 0.55 19.02
C GLU A 106 8.09 -0.06 18.78
N LEU A 107 8.00 -1.10 17.95
CA LEU A 107 6.76 -1.84 17.71
C LEU A 107 6.21 -2.48 19.00
N GLU A 108 7.04 -3.16 19.78
CA GLU A 108 6.64 -3.71 21.07
C GLU A 108 6.25 -2.65 22.12
N GLY A 109 6.74 -1.42 21.95
CA GLY A 109 6.43 -0.28 22.82
C GLY A 109 5.09 0.35 22.53
N ILE A 110 4.49 0.11 21.37
CA ILE A 110 3.23 0.76 20.94
C ILE A 110 2.09 0.43 21.89
N ASP A 111 1.92 -0.82 22.30
CA ASP A 111 0.86 -1.28 23.20
C ASP A 111 1.03 -0.81 24.65
N LYS A 112 2.23 -0.41 25.03
CA LYS A 112 2.55 -0.02 26.42
C LYS A 112 2.18 1.42 26.73
N ASP A 113 2.15 2.31 25.73
CA ASP A 113 1.77 3.71 25.88
C ASP A 113 0.26 3.90 25.68
N ARG A 114 -0.51 3.77 26.75
CA ARG A 114 -1.96 3.96 26.73
C ARG A 114 -2.39 5.42 26.63
N GLN A 115 -1.51 6.37 26.89
CA GLN A 115 -1.83 7.80 26.86
C GLN A 115 -1.73 8.37 25.46
N HIS A 116 -0.81 7.84 24.64
CA HIS A 116 -0.57 8.27 23.27
C HIS A 116 -0.59 7.04 22.34
N PRO A 117 -1.77 6.45 22.10
CA PRO A 117 -1.87 5.27 21.26
C PRO A 117 -1.39 5.57 19.84
N LEU A 118 -0.62 4.64 19.31
CA LEU A 118 -0.03 4.71 17.99
C LEU A 118 -0.58 3.57 17.13
N LEU A 119 -1.03 3.89 15.94
CA LEU A 119 -1.30 2.89 14.92
C LEU A 119 -0.11 2.83 13.96
N PHE A 120 0.61 1.73 13.96
CA PHE A 120 1.72 1.51 13.06
C PHE A 120 1.26 0.63 11.90
N VAL A 121 1.32 1.17 10.68
CA VAL A 121 0.89 0.47 9.48
C VAL A 121 2.10 0.24 8.58
N GLY A 122 2.50 -1.02 8.44
CA GLY A 122 3.48 -1.45 7.45
C GLY A 122 2.78 -1.91 6.17
N ALA A 123 3.31 -1.54 5.01
CA ALA A 123 2.85 -2.09 3.73
C ALA A 123 3.99 -2.84 3.04
N THR A 124 3.69 -3.97 2.42
CA THR A 124 4.66 -4.78 1.69
C THR A 124 4.06 -5.47 0.47
N ASN A 125 4.85 -5.57 -0.57
CA ASN A 125 4.55 -6.41 -1.72
C ASN A 125 5.20 -7.81 -1.62
N LYS A 126 6.06 -8.01 -0.61
CA LYS A 126 6.84 -9.25 -0.41
C LYS A 126 6.82 -9.67 1.06
N PRO A 127 5.65 -10.08 1.62
CA PRO A 127 5.55 -10.38 3.05
C PRO A 127 6.48 -11.53 3.48
N TRP A 128 6.85 -12.44 2.58
CA TRP A 128 7.82 -13.52 2.82
C TRP A 128 9.28 -13.04 2.95
N ALA A 129 9.58 -11.78 2.60
CA ALA A 129 10.90 -11.18 2.76
C ALA A 129 11.10 -10.52 4.13
N LEU A 130 10.05 -10.43 4.96
CA LEU A 130 10.11 -9.87 6.29
C LEU A 130 10.78 -10.82 7.30
N ASP A 131 11.48 -10.24 8.30
CA ASP A 131 11.94 -10.99 9.47
C ASP A 131 10.73 -11.59 10.21
N GLU A 132 10.75 -12.88 10.51
CA GLU A 132 9.68 -13.58 11.21
C GLU A 132 9.38 -12.97 12.58
N ALA A 133 10.36 -12.34 13.22
CA ALA A 133 10.16 -11.63 14.47
C ALA A 133 9.13 -10.51 14.35
N VAL A 134 8.96 -9.92 13.17
CA VAL A 134 7.97 -8.86 12.89
C VAL A 134 6.54 -9.37 13.07
N LEU A 135 6.33 -10.65 12.78
CA LEU A 135 5.04 -11.32 12.78
C LEU A 135 4.68 -11.95 14.14
N ARG A 136 5.52 -11.74 15.18
CA ARG A 136 5.23 -12.23 16.53
C ARG A 136 4.21 -11.34 17.22
N PRO A 137 3.42 -11.91 18.16
CA PRO A 137 2.45 -11.15 18.96
C PRO A 137 3.09 -9.91 19.62
N GLY A 138 2.31 -8.81 19.67
CA GLY A 138 2.75 -7.51 20.19
C GLY A 138 3.52 -6.65 19.19
N ARG A 139 3.50 -6.99 17.89
CA ARG A 139 4.14 -6.24 16.79
C ARG A 139 3.13 -6.00 15.66
N PHE A 140 3.17 -6.80 14.59
CA PHE A 140 2.11 -6.80 13.58
C PHE A 140 1.10 -7.90 13.92
N ASP A 141 0.18 -7.57 14.81
CA ASP A 141 -0.84 -8.52 15.26
C ASP A 141 -1.90 -8.73 14.19
N ASP A 142 -2.24 -7.66 13.47
CA ASP A 142 -3.20 -7.70 12.39
C ASP A 142 -2.50 -7.76 11.03
N ARG A 143 -2.89 -8.74 10.22
CA ARG A 143 -2.38 -8.93 8.86
C ARG A 143 -3.53 -8.87 7.88
N VAL A 144 -3.54 -7.83 7.05
CA VAL A 144 -4.62 -7.56 6.11
C VAL A 144 -4.12 -7.79 4.69
N TYR A 145 -4.67 -8.80 4.04
CA TYR A 145 -4.43 -9.03 2.62
C TYR A 145 -5.22 -8.02 1.78
N VAL A 146 -4.53 -7.30 0.90
CA VAL A 146 -5.13 -6.36 -0.05
C VAL A 146 -5.06 -7.01 -1.44
N PRO A 147 -6.13 -7.66 -1.89
CA PRO A 147 -6.15 -8.40 -3.16
C PRO A 147 -6.18 -7.46 -4.37
N LEU A 148 -6.10 -8.04 -5.56
CA LEU A 148 -6.49 -7.35 -6.78
C LEU A 148 -7.96 -6.91 -6.68
N PRO A 149 -8.35 -5.80 -7.34
CA PRO A 149 -9.73 -5.32 -7.31
C PRO A 149 -10.68 -6.36 -7.94
N ASP A 150 -11.76 -6.64 -7.24
CA ASP A 150 -12.88 -7.43 -7.77
C ASP A 150 -13.62 -6.68 -8.87
N GLU A 151 -14.64 -7.27 -9.45
CA GLU A 151 -15.41 -6.64 -10.53
C GLU A 151 -16.02 -5.30 -10.11
N ALA A 152 -16.58 -5.24 -8.90
CA ALA A 152 -17.22 -4.03 -8.39
C ALA A 152 -16.20 -2.90 -8.20
N ALA A 153 -15.03 -3.23 -7.65
CA ALA A 153 -13.93 -2.28 -7.47
C ALA A 153 -13.35 -1.82 -8.83
N ARG A 154 -13.16 -2.73 -9.80
CA ARG A 154 -12.72 -2.34 -11.15
C ARG A 154 -13.72 -1.42 -11.83
N ARG A 155 -15.00 -1.71 -11.72
CA ARG A 155 -16.09 -0.86 -12.21
C ARG A 155 -16.01 0.55 -11.61
N ALA A 156 -15.86 0.65 -10.29
CA ALA A 156 -15.73 1.92 -9.60
C ALA A 156 -14.48 2.70 -10.02
N LEU A 157 -13.33 2.02 -10.15
CA LEU A 157 -12.08 2.62 -10.62
C LEU A 157 -12.21 3.17 -12.04
N LEU A 158 -12.74 2.39 -12.97
CA LEU A 158 -12.98 2.82 -14.35
C LEU A 158 -13.94 4.01 -14.38
N ALA A 159 -15.07 3.95 -13.68
CA ALA A 159 -16.02 5.05 -13.61
C ALA A 159 -15.38 6.34 -13.10
N MET A 160 -14.60 6.25 -12.01
CA MET A 160 -13.92 7.40 -11.41
C MET A 160 -12.91 8.04 -12.38
N HIS A 161 -12.13 7.24 -13.08
CA HIS A 161 -11.07 7.74 -13.95
C HIS A 161 -11.56 8.16 -15.34
N LEU A 162 -12.68 7.62 -15.81
CA LEU A 162 -13.30 8.00 -17.09
C LEU A 162 -14.29 9.14 -17.00
N GLN A 163 -14.82 9.47 -15.81
CA GLN A 163 -15.91 10.43 -15.59
C GLN A 163 -15.71 11.80 -16.25
N LYS A 164 -14.48 12.28 -16.36
CA LYS A 164 -14.13 13.61 -16.89
C LYS A 164 -13.51 13.56 -18.28
N LEU A 165 -13.47 12.40 -18.90
CA LEU A 165 -12.88 12.19 -20.21
C LEU A 165 -13.98 12.15 -21.28
N PRO A 166 -13.69 12.60 -22.51
CA PRO A 166 -14.61 12.53 -23.65
C PRO A 166 -14.69 11.08 -24.18
N VAL A 167 -15.32 10.20 -23.43
CA VAL A 167 -15.54 8.80 -23.86
C VAL A 167 -16.79 8.73 -24.72
N ASP A 168 -16.71 8.08 -25.88
CA ASP A 168 -17.86 7.87 -26.77
C ASP A 168 -18.93 7.06 -26.01
N PRO A 169 -20.19 7.54 -25.99
CA PRO A 169 -21.30 6.81 -25.38
C PRO A 169 -21.54 5.39 -25.94
N ALA A 170 -21.05 5.10 -27.14
CA ALA A 170 -21.09 3.78 -27.73
C ALA A 170 -20.09 2.77 -27.12
N VAL A 171 -19.15 3.22 -26.31
CA VAL A 171 -18.22 2.33 -25.60
C VAL A 171 -18.96 1.52 -24.54
N ASP A 172 -18.97 0.21 -24.70
CA ASP A 172 -19.56 -0.69 -23.71
C ASP A 172 -18.73 -0.70 -22.42
N PHE A 173 -19.28 -0.08 -21.40
CA PHE A 173 -18.61 0.01 -20.10
C PHE A 173 -18.45 -1.36 -19.42
N GLN A 174 -19.40 -2.30 -19.62
CA GLN A 174 -19.27 -3.65 -19.07
C GLN A 174 -18.10 -4.40 -19.73
N TRP A 175 -17.94 -4.24 -21.04
CA TRP A 175 -16.81 -4.81 -21.75
C TRP A 175 -15.46 -4.33 -21.19
N LEU A 176 -15.33 -3.03 -20.84
CA LEU A 176 -14.12 -2.50 -20.18
C LEU A 176 -13.87 -3.18 -18.83
N VAL A 177 -14.91 -3.37 -18.03
CA VAL A 177 -14.82 -4.05 -16.72
C VAL A 177 -14.37 -5.50 -16.89
N ASP A 178 -14.91 -6.21 -17.87
CA ASP A 178 -14.57 -7.62 -18.13
C ASP A 178 -13.12 -7.75 -18.64
N ARG A 179 -12.71 -6.87 -19.55
CA ARG A 179 -11.35 -6.85 -20.11
C ARG A 179 -10.27 -6.48 -19.09
N THR A 180 -10.62 -5.80 -18.01
CA THR A 180 -9.69 -5.47 -16.93
C THR A 180 -9.61 -6.56 -15.84
N ALA A 181 -10.15 -7.74 -16.06
CA ALA A 181 -9.98 -8.86 -15.15
C ALA A 181 -8.50 -9.17 -14.90
N GLY A 182 -8.10 -9.26 -13.62
CA GLY A 182 -6.70 -9.48 -13.24
C GLY A 182 -5.82 -8.21 -13.20
N TYR A 183 -6.34 -7.05 -13.57
CA TYR A 183 -5.61 -5.79 -13.45
C TYR A 183 -5.57 -5.31 -12.00
N SER A 184 -4.45 -4.74 -11.58
CA SER A 184 -4.35 -3.96 -10.36
C SER A 184 -5.00 -2.57 -10.55
N GLY A 185 -5.22 -1.84 -9.46
CA GLY A 185 -5.67 -0.46 -9.54
C GLY A 185 -4.72 0.43 -10.35
N ALA A 186 -3.40 0.23 -10.18
CA ALA A 186 -2.38 0.95 -10.94
C ALA A 186 -2.42 0.62 -12.44
N ASP A 187 -2.71 -0.64 -12.81
CA ASP A 187 -2.83 -1.03 -14.22
C ASP A 187 -4.03 -0.35 -14.88
N ILE A 188 -5.17 -0.26 -14.17
CA ILE A 188 -6.37 0.43 -14.68
C ILE A 188 -6.07 1.92 -14.89
N VAL A 189 -5.41 2.57 -13.94
CA VAL A 189 -4.99 3.97 -14.09
C VAL A 189 -4.01 4.13 -15.25
N GLY A 190 -3.06 3.22 -15.37
CA GLY A 190 -2.08 3.16 -16.47
C GLY A 190 -2.76 3.02 -17.84
N LEU A 191 -3.74 2.13 -17.96
CA LEU A 191 -4.54 1.92 -19.17
C LEU A 191 -5.26 3.22 -19.57
N VAL A 192 -6.04 3.80 -18.66
CA VAL A 192 -6.80 5.04 -18.93
C VAL A 192 -5.86 6.17 -19.35
N ARG A 193 -4.73 6.34 -18.66
CA ARG A 193 -3.72 7.34 -18.99
C ARG A 193 -3.13 7.13 -20.39
N THR A 194 -2.81 5.89 -20.76
CA THR A 194 -2.23 5.54 -22.06
C THR A 194 -3.21 5.82 -23.19
N VAL A 195 -4.47 5.41 -23.02
CA VAL A 195 -5.55 5.67 -23.99
C VAL A 195 -5.77 7.16 -24.14
N SER A 196 -5.95 7.89 -23.05
CA SER A 196 -6.17 9.35 -23.08
C SER A 196 -5.02 10.09 -23.76
N ALA A 197 -3.75 9.71 -23.46
CA ALA A 197 -2.59 10.32 -24.09
C ALA A 197 -2.51 10.03 -25.60
N SER A 198 -2.97 8.87 -26.05
CA SER A 198 -3.03 8.53 -27.48
C SER A 198 -4.06 9.37 -28.22
N VAL A 199 -5.29 9.47 -27.67
CA VAL A 199 -6.37 10.28 -28.26
C VAL A 199 -6.02 11.76 -28.25
N PHE A 200 -5.42 12.27 -27.18
CA PHE A 200 -4.93 13.64 -27.09
C PHE A 200 -3.93 13.98 -28.21
N ARG A 201 -2.95 13.09 -28.47
CA ARG A 201 -2.01 13.28 -29.56
C ARG A 201 -2.69 13.30 -30.94
N ARG A 202 -3.70 12.44 -31.14
CA ARG A 202 -4.52 12.41 -32.37
C ARG A 202 -5.30 13.71 -32.55
N ALA A 203 -5.89 14.25 -31.47
CA ALA A 203 -6.61 15.52 -31.51
C ALA A 203 -5.72 16.70 -31.93
N ILE A 204 -4.50 16.79 -31.37
CA ILE A 204 -3.54 17.84 -31.76
C ILE A 204 -3.15 17.72 -33.25
N GLN A 205 -2.91 16.50 -33.73
CA GLN A 205 -2.48 16.30 -35.13
C GLN A 205 -3.58 16.62 -36.15
N ARG A 206 -4.85 16.44 -35.77
CA ARG A 206 -6.01 16.67 -36.67
C ARG A 206 -6.63 18.05 -36.48
N ASP A 207 -6.24 18.77 -35.43
CA ASP A 207 -6.86 20.05 -35.02
C ASP A 207 -8.37 19.95 -34.89
N ASP A 208 -8.85 18.85 -34.24
CA ASP A 208 -10.25 18.46 -34.15
C ASP A 208 -10.56 17.84 -32.79
N GLU A 209 -11.83 17.99 -32.34
CA GLU A 209 -12.31 17.29 -31.16
C GLU A 209 -12.37 15.78 -31.42
N GLN A 210 -11.73 15.02 -30.53
CA GLN A 210 -11.68 13.56 -30.61
C GLN A 210 -12.34 12.94 -29.40
N TRP A 211 -13.06 11.86 -29.63
CA TRP A 211 -13.62 11.01 -28.61
C TRP A 211 -12.72 9.80 -28.37
N ILE A 212 -12.76 9.28 -27.15
CA ILE A 212 -12.13 8.00 -26.81
C ILE A 212 -13.10 6.90 -27.24
N GLU A 213 -12.73 6.14 -28.24
CA GLU A 213 -13.51 5.06 -28.82
C GLU A 213 -13.09 3.67 -28.29
N ALA A 214 -13.92 2.66 -28.54
CA ALA A 214 -13.60 1.27 -28.19
C ALA A 214 -12.27 0.81 -28.83
N SER A 215 -11.95 1.22 -30.04
CA SER A 215 -10.71 0.94 -30.74
C SER A 215 -9.47 1.49 -30.02
N ASP A 216 -9.60 2.62 -29.32
CA ASP A 216 -8.52 3.20 -28.53
C ASP A 216 -8.23 2.35 -27.29
N PHE A 217 -9.28 1.81 -26.65
CA PHE A 217 -9.13 0.87 -25.54
C PHE A 217 -8.53 -0.45 -26.02
N GLU A 218 -8.92 -0.97 -27.18
CA GLU A 218 -8.30 -2.19 -27.74
C GLU A 218 -6.79 -1.99 -27.96
N ALA A 219 -6.40 -0.87 -28.54
CA ALA A 219 -4.99 -0.52 -28.68
C ALA A 219 -4.29 -0.37 -27.32
N GLY A 220 -4.98 0.20 -26.33
CA GLY A 220 -4.50 0.32 -24.96
C GLY A 220 -4.26 -1.06 -24.32
N PHE A 221 -5.20 -1.99 -24.44
CA PHE A 221 -5.06 -3.37 -23.92
C PHE A 221 -3.91 -4.14 -24.56
N ALA A 222 -3.55 -3.86 -25.80
CA ALA A 222 -2.42 -4.50 -26.47
C ALA A 222 -1.06 -4.12 -25.84
N VAL A 223 -0.97 -2.95 -25.20
CA VAL A 223 0.28 -2.45 -24.60
C VAL A 223 0.26 -2.40 -23.07
N CYS A 224 -0.90 -2.29 -22.46
CA CYS A 224 -1.06 -2.27 -21.02
C CYS A 224 -1.56 -3.64 -20.54
N LEU A 225 -0.63 -4.54 -20.29
CA LEU A 225 -0.95 -5.88 -19.76
C LEU A 225 -1.04 -5.85 -18.23
N PRO A 226 -1.77 -6.82 -17.59
CA PRO A 226 -1.77 -6.97 -16.14
C PRO A 226 -0.34 -7.13 -15.60
N SER A 227 0.03 -6.33 -14.63
CA SER A 227 1.37 -6.34 -14.03
C SER A 227 1.59 -7.49 -13.06
N VAL A 228 0.51 -8.08 -12.54
CA VAL A 228 0.55 -9.15 -11.55
C VAL A 228 0.33 -10.50 -12.23
N LEU A 229 1.34 -11.36 -12.17
CA LEU A 229 1.24 -12.71 -12.70
C LEU A 229 0.43 -13.63 -11.78
N PRO A 230 -0.40 -14.53 -12.31
CA PRO A 230 -1.18 -15.50 -11.50
C PRO A 230 -0.30 -16.31 -10.54
N ALA A 231 0.89 -16.73 -10.96
CA ALA A 231 1.84 -17.45 -10.11
C ALA A 231 2.30 -16.65 -8.88
N SER A 232 2.26 -15.30 -8.96
CA SER A 232 2.58 -14.45 -7.81
C SER A 232 1.46 -14.44 -6.78
N LEU A 233 0.20 -14.62 -7.20
CA LEU A 233 -0.95 -14.66 -6.29
C LEU A 233 -0.92 -15.90 -5.38
N GLU A 234 -0.42 -17.02 -5.89
CA GLU A 234 -0.25 -18.25 -5.08
C GLU A 234 0.73 -18.04 -3.91
N LYS A 235 1.77 -17.23 -4.09
CA LYS A 235 2.70 -16.89 -3.00
C LYS A 235 2.01 -16.18 -1.84
N TYR A 236 1.07 -15.26 -2.13
CA TYR A 236 0.29 -14.59 -1.08
C TYR A 236 -0.64 -15.57 -0.37
N ALA A 237 -1.25 -16.49 -1.11
CA ALA A 237 -2.10 -17.53 -0.53
C ALA A 237 -1.30 -18.47 0.40
N ARG A 238 -0.09 -18.87 0.00
CA ARG A 238 0.82 -19.66 0.85
C ARG A 238 1.22 -18.89 2.10
N PHE A 239 1.63 -17.62 1.97
CA PHE A 239 1.96 -16.78 3.11
C PHE A 239 0.77 -16.66 4.09
N ALA A 240 -0.45 -16.46 3.59
CA ALA A 240 -1.66 -16.37 4.42
C ALA A 240 -1.92 -17.67 5.22
N ARG A 241 -1.56 -18.85 4.67
CA ARG A 241 -1.65 -20.15 5.36
C ARG A 241 -0.47 -20.44 6.29
N GLY A 242 0.53 -19.55 6.35
CA GLY A 242 1.76 -19.77 7.13
C GLY A 242 2.70 -20.82 6.51
N GLU A 243 2.59 -21.07 5.21
CA GLU A 243 3.46 -21.96 4.47
C GLU A 243 4.73 -21.26 4.00
N GLU A 244 5.81 -22.00 3.84
CA GLU A 244 7.05 -21.49 3.26
C GLU A 244 6.83 -21.04 1.79
N VAL A 245 7.34 -19.85 1.41
CA VAL A 245 7.10 -19.21 0.09
C VAL A 245 8.41 -19.06 -0.67
#